data_40d631c51e2548527c5c722ef0a8c68c
#
_entry.id   40d631c51e2548527c5c722ef0a8c68c
#
_cell.length_a   1.000
_cell.length_b   1.000
_cell.length_c   1.000
_cell.angle_alpha   90.00
_cell.angle_beta   90.00
_cell.angle_gamma   90.00
#
_symmetry.space_group_name_H-M   'P 1'
#
loop_
_entity.id
_entity.type
_entity.pdbx_description
1 polymer ?
#
loop_
_entity_poly.entity_id
_entity_poly.type
_entity_poly.pdbx_seq_one_letter_code
_entity_poly.pdbx_strand_id
1 'polypeptide(L)'
;MDDPYVYRWRLPWEVFLERGVSPTLRLWQLAESLRGHRERAGLTIEEAAGRLKARSPRWSRSKVQRIETRSYAPQPAEVEHLAAVYEVPADEAAALVQMAREARQKGWWQASALPKHFQTMAGLEQAATTMRQFELAVVPGLLQTSDYARALMAAIEPTTPPEVLENLVAARMIRQQVLTLSDTLEYHVILSEAVLRCPVGGKRVWRGQLERLVETTGEPGPTIQVMPFGAGPHPGMEGAFTILTLPELASDVGYVEGITGAIYLESQDDVRRCTMRFAVLSSVAMSPSTSIELISTTLVELQ
;
A
#
# COMPACT_ATOMS: atom_id res chain seq x y z
N MET A 1 -29.67 -25.94 -14.64
CA MET A 1 -28.48 -25.56 -15.40
C MET A 1 -27.76 -24.57 -14.52
N ASP A 2 -26.83 -25.09 -13.72
CA ASP A 2 -26.05 -24.29 -12.80
C ASP A 2 -25.00 -23.53 -13.61
N ASP A 3 -25.03 -22.21 -13.50
CA ASP A 3 -24.08 -21.30 -14.12
C ASP A 3 -22.69 -21.47 -13.45
N PRO A 4 -21.65 -22.00 -14.13
CA PRO A 4 -20.36 -22.26 -13.54
C PRO A 4 -19.55 -20.99 -13.23
N TYR A 5 -20.06 -19.80 -13.51
CA TYR A 5 -19.37 -18.53 -13.31
C TYR A 5 -19.85 -17.70 -12.13
N VAL A 6 -20.82 -18.18 -11.35
CA VAL A 6 -21.18 -17.55 -10.06
C VAL A 6 -20.18 -17.98 -8.99
N TYR A 7 -18.94 -17.51 -9.10
CA TYR A 7 -18.02 -17.52 -7.96
C TYR A 7 -18.57 -16.58 -6.88
N ARG A 8 -19.33 -17.17 -5.97
CA ARG A 8 -19.69 -16.56 -4.69
C ARG A 8 -18.39 -16.33 -3.91
N TRP A 9 -17.78 -15.17 -4.07
CA TRP A 9 -16.65 -14.70 -3.25
C TRP A 9 -17.13 -14.49 -1.81
N ARG A 10 -17.35 -15.56 -1.08
CA ARG A 10 -17.21 -15.54 0.37
C ARG A 10 -15.72 -15.65 0.64
N LEU A 11 -15.00 -14.51 0.57
CA LEU A 11 -13.72 -14.44 1.25
C LEU A 11 -14.04 -14.58 2.74
N PRO A 12 -13.47 -15.58 3.43
CA PRO A 12 -13.72 -15.72 4.85
C PRO A 12 -13.23 -14.46 5.54
N TRP A 13 -14.10 -13.70 6.15
CA TRP A 13 -13.76 -12.57 7.03
C TRP A 13 -12.76 -12.99 8.13
N GLU A 14 -12.70 -14.26 8.44
CA GLU A 14 -11.73 -14.91 9.33
C GLU A 14 -10.27 -14.72 8.90
N VAL A 15 -9.99 -14.56 7.61
CA VAL A 15 -8.64 -14.28 7.11
C VAL A 15 -8.10 -12.89 7.55
N PHE A 16 -9.00 -11.97 7.91
CA PHE A 16 -8.63 -10.67 8.47
C PHE A 16 -8.41 -10.71 10.00
N LEU A 17 -9.00 -11.68 10.70
CA LEU A 17 -8.93 -11.78 12.16
C LEU A 17 -7.65 -12.45 12.68
N GLU A 18 -7.00 -13.28 11.88
CA GLU A 18 -5.68 -13.74 12.21
C GLU A 18 -4.71 -12.58 11.95
N ARG A 19 -4.26 -11.92 13.01
CA ARG A 19 -3.09 -11.00 13.02
C ARG A 19 -1.81 -11.78 12.68
N GLY A 20 -1.83 -12.46 11.54
CA GLY A 20 -0.64 -12.99 10.90
C GLY A 20 0.12 -11.81 10.30
N VAL A 21 1.42 -11.80 10.48
CA VAL A 21 2.29 -10.81 9.86
C VAL A 21 2.06 -10.84 8.35
N SER A 22 1.84 -9.68 7.74
CA SER A 22 1.60 -9.56 6.30
C SER A 22 2.67 -10.30 5.50
N PRO A 23 2.30 -11.26 4.62
CA PRO A 23 3.25 -11.94 3.75
C PRO A 23 4.11 -11.00 2.90
N THR A 24 3.52 -9.87 2.50
CA THR A 24 4.25 -8.81 1.78
C THR A 24 5.33 -8.20 2.66
N LEU A 25 5.00 -7.83 3.90
CA LEU A 25 5.98 -7.30 4.85
C LEU A 25 7.08 -8.32 5.14
N ARG A 26 6.73 -9.60 5.34
CA ARG A 26 7.74 -10.66 5.54
C ARG A 26 8.69 -10.84 4.35
N LEU A 27 8.17 -10.69 3.13
CA LEU A 27 9.03 -10.72 1.94
C LEU A 27 10.00 -9.52 1.92
N TRP A 28 9.55 -8.35 2.36
CA TRP A 28 10.38 -7.16 2.43
C TRP A 28 11.49 -7.32 3.48
N GLN A 29 11.14 -7.73 4.69
CA GLN A 29 12.09 -8.01 5.77
C GLN A 29 13.13 -9.07 5.36
N LEU A 30 12.67 -10.17 4.76
CA LEU A 30 13.54 -11.23 4.31
C LEU A 30 14.55 -10.75 3.26
N ALA A 31 14.08 -9.99 2.27
CA ALA A 31 14.94 -9.49 1.21
C ALA A 31 15.99 -8.50 1.74
N GLU A 32 15.59 -7.57 2.63
CA GLU A 32 16.49 -6.63 3.28
C GLU A 32 17.54 -7.34 4.16
N SER A 33 17.09 -8.29 4.97
CA SER A 33 17.98 -9.08 5.83
C SER A 33 19.00 -9.90 5.03
N LEU A 34 18.55 -10.59 3.97
CA LEU A 34 19.42 -11.37 3.10
C LEU A 34 20.45 -10.48 2.39
N ARG A 35 20.03 -9.32 1.90
CA ARG A 35 20.92 -8.33 1.30
C ARG A 35 21.95 -7.83 2.33
N GLY A 36 21.53 -7.48 3.54
CA GLY A 36 22.41 -7.03 4.61
C GLY A 36 23.45 -8.10 5.01
N HIS A 37 23.05 -9.38 5.08
CA HIS A 37 23.98 -10.48 5.33
C HIS A 37 24.98 -10.66 4.19
N ARG A 38 24.53 -10.59 2.93
CA ARG A 38 25.46 -10.66 1.78
C ARG A 38 26.50 -9.53 1.82
N GLU A 39 26.06 -8.31 2.10
CA GLU A 39 26.93 -7.13 2.16
C GLU A 39 27.93 -7.24 3.34
N ARG A 40 27.49 -7.71 4.50
CA ARG A 40 28.37 -7.99 5.65
C ARG A 40 29.40 -9.09 5.34
N ALA A 41 29.02 -10.10 4.55
CA ALA A 41 29.95 -11.13 4.07
C ALA A 41 30.92 -10.61 2.98
N GLY A 42 30.82 -9.33 2.59
CA GLY A 42 31.67 -8.71 1.59
C GLY A 42 31.45 -9.23 0.16
N LEU A 43 30.27 -9.81 -0.12
CA LEU A 43 29.99 -10.47 -1.39
C LEU A 43 29.21 -9.54 -2.33
N THR A 44 29.63 -9.45 -3.57
CA THR A 44 28.81 -8.98 -4.68
C THR A 44 27.71 -10.00 -5.01
N ILE A 45 26.69 -9.59 -5.76
CA ILE A 45 25.63 -10.51 -6.24
C ILE A 45 26.25 -11.60 -7.13
N GLU A 46 27.25 -11.28 -7.94
CA GLU A 46 27.99 -12.20 -8.81
C GLU A 46 28.73 -13.28 -8.01
N GLU A 47 29.48 -12.87 -7.00
CA GLU A 47 30.25 -13.79 -6.15
C GLU A 47 29.32 -14.70 -5.34
N ALA A 48 28.25 -14.14 -4.77
CA ALA A 48 27.22 -14.92 -4.08
C ALA A 48 26.58 -15.96 -5.02
N ALA A 49 26.19 -15.54 -6.23
CA ALA A 49 25.64 -16.46 -7.22
C ALA A 49 26.64 -17.54 -7.65
N GLY A 50 27.92 -17.21 -7.77
CA GLY A 50 28.99 -18.17 -8.07
C GLY A 50 29.14 -19.23 -6.98
N ARG A 51 29.22 -18.82 -5.71
CA ARG A 51 29.27 -19.72 -4.55
C ARG A 51 28.04 -20.62 -4.43
N LEU A 52 26.86 -20.05 -4.67
CA LEU A 52 25.58 -20.77 -4.67
C LEU A 52 25.50 -21.78 -5.82
N LYS A 53 25.99 -21.44 -7.03
CA LYS A 53 26.00 -22.30 -8.20
C LYS A 53 26.87 -23.52 -8.01
N ALA A 54 27.98 -23.39 -7.26
CA ALA A 54 28.83 -24.51 -6.89
C ALA A 54 28.11 -25.58 -6.02
N ARG A 55 27.08 -25.16 -5.27
CA ARG A 55 26.22 -26.05 -4.46
C ARG A 55 25.03 -26.61 -5.24
N SER A 56 24.47 -25.80 -6.18
CA SER A 56 23.34 -26.20 -7.01
C SER A 56 23.28 -25.41 -8.32
N PRO A 57 23.18 -26.06 -9.49
CA PRO A 57 23.17 -25.41 -10.79
C PRO A 57 21.94 -24.51 -11.03
N ARG A 58 20.93 -24.57 -10.16
CA ARG A 58 19.71 -23.77 -10.24
C ARG A 58 19.90 -22.29 -9.84
N TRP A 59 21.06 -21.93 -9.30
CA TRP A 59 21.39 -20.57 -8.90
C TRP A 59 21.99 -19.76 -10.04
N SER A 60 21.63 -18.49 -10.09
CA SER A 60 22.13 -17.51 -11.05
C SER A 60 22.13 -16.11 -10.43
N ARG A 61 22.95 -15.20 -10.98
CA ARG A 61 22.95 -13.78 -10.62
C ARG A 61 21.52 -13.19 -10.62
N SER A 62 20.78 -13.42 -11.69
CA SER A 62 19.39 -12.94 -11.82
C SER A 62 18.46 -13.47 -10.73
N LYS A 63 18.67 -14.70 -10.24
CA LYS A 63 17.85 -15.26 -9.16
C LYS A 63 18.16 -14.58 -7.83
N VAL A 64 19.44 -14.40 -7.48
CA VAL A 64 19.84 -13.68 -6.27
C VAL A 64 19.28 -12.25 -6.32
N GLN A 65 19.45 -11.56 -7.44
CA GLN A 65 18.92 -10.21 -7.62
C GLN A 65 17.41 -10.15 -7.43
N ARG A 66 16.64 -11.09 -8.03
CA ARG A 66 15.17 -11.10 -7.88
C ARG A 66 14.71 -11.36 -6.45
N ILE A 67 15.47 -12.12 -5.67
CA ILE A 67 15.18 -12.30 -4.23
C ILE A 67 15.37 -10.97 -3.50
N GLU A 68 16.53 -10.32 -3.66
CA GLU A 68 16.84 -9.07 -2.98
C GLU A 68 15.99 -7.88 -3.46
N THR A 69 15.46 -7.93 -4.68
CA THR A 69 14.50 -6.94 -5.21
C THR A 69 13.04 -7.35 -5.02
N ARG A 70 12.76 -8.41 -4.24
CA ARG A 70 11.40 -8.89 -3.91
C ARG A 70 10.56 -9.34 -5.12
N SER A 71 11.18 -9.46 -6.28
CA SER A 71 10.53 -9.96 -7.50
C SER A 71 10.31 -11.47 -7.48
N TYR A 72 10.85 -12.17 -6.48
CA TYR A 72 10.71 -13.60 -6.26
C TYR A 72 10.76 -13.92 -4.75
N ALA A 73 9.73 -14.58 -4.25
CA ALA A 73 9.68 -15.08 -2.88
C ALA A 73 10.41 -16.44 -2.79
N PRO A 74 11.59 -16.51 -2.13
CA PRO A 74 12.40 -17.72 -2.10
C PRO A 74 11.71 -18.83 -1.31
N GLN A 75 12.02 -20.09 -1.68
CA GLN A 75 11.66 -21.25 -0.90
C GLN A 75 12.50 -21.31 0.40
N PRO A 76 11.99 -21.89 1.50
CA PRO A 76 12.77 -22.07 2.73
C PRO A 76 14.15 -22.70 2.49
N ALA A 77 14.23 -23.76 1.68
CA ALA A 77 15.50 -24.41 1.32
C ALA A 77 16.46 -23.50 0.52
N GLU A 78 15.94 -22.54 -0.23
CA GLU A 78 16.76 -21.53 -0.92
C GLU A 78 17.35 -20.54 0.06
N VAL A 79 16.60 -20.18 1.11
CA VAL A 79 17.07 -19.30 2.19
C VAL A 79 18.16 -20.00 3.01
N GLU A 80 18.02 -21.31 3.28
CA GLU A 80 19.09 -22.11 3.92
C GLU A 80 20.39 -22.08 3.10
N HIS A 81 20.32 -22.19 1.77
CA HIS A 81 21.49 -22.07 0.90
C HIS A 81 22.11 -20.67 0.94
N LEU A 82 21.28 -19.62 0.91
CA LEU A 82 21.75 -18.23 1.00
C LEU A 82 22.42 -17.98 2.36
N ALA A 83 21.77 -18.37 3.45
CA ALA A 83 22.29 -18.21 4.81
C ALA A 83 23.65 -18.91 4.98
N ALA A 84 23.81 -20.11 4.44
CA ALA A 84 25.06 -20.83 4.49
C ALA A 84 26.19 -20.19 3.66
N VAL A 85 25.88 -19.52 2.53
CA VAL A 85 26.87 -18.81 1.71
C VAL A 85 27.22 -17.45 2.29
N TYR A 86 26.27 -16.81 2.98
CA TYR A 86 26.46 -15.52 3.64
C TYR A 86 27.00 -15.65 5.08
N GLU A 87 27.28 -16.89 5.53
CA GLU A 87 27.80 -17.19 6.85
C GLU A 87 26.90 -16.63 7.99
N VAL A 88 25.57 -16.75 7.80
CA VAL A 88 24.58 -16.29 8.78
C VAL A 88 24.61 -17.20 10.01
N PRO A 89 24.61 -16.65 11.24
CA PRO A 89 24.48 -17.43 12.46
C PRO A 89 23.24 -18.33 12.46
N ALA A 90 23.32 -19.51 13.12
CA ALA A 90 22.29 -20.53 13.00
C ALA A 90 20.91 -20.11 13.52
N ASP A 91 20.86 -19.31 14.56
CA ASP A 91 19.64 -18.72 15.14
C ASP A 91 18.98 -17.70 14.19
N GLU A 92 19.80 -16.81 13.59
CA GLU A 92 19.33 -15.86 12.58
C GLU A 92 18.88 -16.58 11.30
N ALA A 93 19.62 -17.61 10.86
CA ALA A 93 19.26 -18.42 9.71
C ALA A 93 17.89 -19.11 9.88
N ALA A 94 17.60 -19.64 11.07
CA ALA A 94 16.30 -20.23 11.38
C ALA A 94 15.16 -19.19 11.29
N ALA A 95 15.39 -17.97 11.78
CA ALA A 95 14.43 -16.87 11.66
C ALA A 95 14.18 -16.48 10.19
N LEU A 96 15.23 -16.37 9.36
CA LEU A 96 15.10 -16.10 7.93
C LEU A 96 14.30 -17.19 7.18
N VAL A 97 14.53 -18.46 7.53
CA VAL A 97 13.77 -19.60 6.98
C VAL A 97 12.30 -19.53 7.37
N GLN A 98 11.99 -19.11 8.61
CA GLN A 98 10.62 -18.91 9.05
C GLN A 98 9.97 -17.73 8.30
N MET A 99 10.66 -16.60 8.13
CA MET A 99 10.18 -15.49 7.30
C MET A 99 9.87 -15.92 5.86
N ALA A 100 10.69 -16.83 5.28
CA ALA A 100 10.42 -17.37 3.95
C ALA A 100 9.11 -18.18 3.88
N ARG A 101 8.78 -18.94 4.94
CA ARG A 101 7.50 -19.65 5.02
C ARG A 101 6.32 -18.67 5.09
N GLU A 102 6.43 -17.66 5.93
CA GLU A 102 5.41 -16.63 6.13
C GLU A 102 5.21 -15.76 4.86
N ALA A 103 6.31 -15.35 4.21
CA ALA A 103 6.27 -14.58 2.95
C ALA A 103 5.59 -15.33 1.78
N ARG A 104 5.44 -16.64 1.89
CA ARG A 104 4.78 -17.49 0.89
C ARG A 104 3.33 -17.81 1.21
N GLN A 105 2.82 -17.38 2.36
CA GLN A 105 1.39 -17.47 2.67
C GLN A 105 0.62 -16.59 1.71
N LYS A 106 -0.64 -16.96 1.43
CA LYS A 106 -1.49 -16.18 0.54
C LYS A 106 -2.27 -15.14 1.35
N GLY A 107 -2.00 -13.87 1.10
CA GLY A 107 -2.88 -12.80 1.55
C GLY A 107 -4.14 -12.74 0.68
N TRP A 108 -5.23 -12.17 1.19
CA TRP A 108 -6.50 -12.02 0.47
C TRP A 108 -6.35 -11.26 -0.86
N TRP A 109 -5.44 -10.31 -0.90
CA TRP A 109 -5.14 -9.51 -2.11
C TRP A 109 -4.55 -10.32 -3.26
N GLN A 110 -3.94 -11.48 -2.99
CA GLN A 110 -3.41 -12.38 -4.02
C GLN A 110 -4.50 -13.24 -4.68
N ALA A 111 -5.63 -13.41 -4.02
CA ALA A 111 -6.80 -14.08 -4.58
C ALA A 111 -7.66 -13.16 -5.46
N SER A 112 -7.42 -11.84 -5.37
CA SER A 112 -8.13 -10.83 -6.17
C SER A 112 -7.42 -10.57 -7.51
N ALA A 113 -8.18 -10.17 -8.53
CA ALA A 113 -7.64 -9.78 -9.84
C ALA A 113 -6.91 -8.41 -9.83
N LEU A 114 -6.43 -7.96 -8.67
CA LEU A 114 -5.75 -6.68 -8.50
C LEU A 114 -4.40 -6.66 -9.24
N PRO A 115 -4.01 -5.54 -9.86
CA PRO A 115 -2.66 -5.33 -10.35
C PRO A 115 -1.62 -5.53 -9.24
N LYS A 116 -0.43 -6.03 -9.59
CA LYS A 116 0.61 -6.39 -8.60
C LYS A 116 1.01 -5.25 -7.65
N HIS A 117 1.07 -4.01 -8.13
CA HIS A 117 1.40 -2.86 -7.29
C HIS A 117 0.32 -2.60 -6.22
N PHE A 118 -0.96 -2.77 -6.56
CA PHE A 118 -2.05 -2.72 -5.58
C PHE A 118 -1.98 -3.86 -4.56
N GLN A 119 -1.61 -5.07 -5.00
CA GLN A 119 -1.43 -6.20 -4.08
C GLN A 119 -0.34 -5.91 -3.05
N THR A 120 0.80 -5.35 -3.50
CA THR A 120 1.89 -4.96 -2.61
C THR A 120 1.44 -3.88 -1.62
N MET A 121 0.77 -2.82 -2.11
CA MET A 121 0.27 -1.73 -1.27
C MET A 121 -0.71 -2.23 -0.21
N ALA A 122 -1.70 -3.06 -0.59
CA ALA A 122 -2.67 -3.64 0.35
C ALA A 122 -1.99 -4.47 1.46
N GLY A 123 -0.93 -5.21 1.11
CA GLY A 123 -0.15 -5.96 2.09
C GLY A 123 0.67 -5.09 3.02
N LEU A 124 1.19 -3.95 2.57
CA LEU A 124 1.91 -3.00 3.42
C LEU A 124 0.94 -2.21 4.31
N GLU A 125 -0.21 -1.77 3.79
CA GLU A 125 -1.24 -1.09 4.57
C GLU A 125 -1.74 -1.94 5.75
N GLN A 126 -1.89 -3.24 5.55
CA GLN A 126 -2.30 -4.15 6.63
C GLN A 126 -1.30 -4.20 7.79
N ALA A 127 -0.03 -3.95 7.51
CA ALA A 127 1.05 -3.99 8.49
C ALA A 127 1.44 -2.61 9.04
N ALA A 128 0.94 -1.53 8.42
CA ALA A 128 1.28 -0.17 8.83
C ALA A 128 0.61 0.22 10.15
N THR A 129 1.35 0.95 10.99
CA THR A 129 0.82 1.60 12.19
C THR A 129 0.45 3.06 11.93
N THR A 130 1.11 3.71 10.98
CA THR A 130 0.77 5.07 10.57
C THR A 130 0.76 5.16 9.05
N MET A 131 -0.24 5.84 8.51
CA MET A 131 -0.31 6.18 7.09
C MET A 131 -0.55 7.68 6.94
N ARG A 132 0.33 8.34 6.22
CA ARG A 132 0.25 9.77 5.89
C ARG A 132 0.15 9.91 4.38
N GLN A 133 -0.93 10.54 3.89
CA GLN A 133 -1.24 10.60 2.47
C GLN A 133 -1.60 12.02 2.05
N PHE A 134 -1.03 12.47 0.96
CA PHE A 134 -1.45 13.69 0.26
C PHE A 134 -2.07 13.32 -1.08
N GLU A 135 -3.25 13.89 -1.37
CA GLU A 135 -3.98 13.66 -2.61
C GLU A 135 -4.31 14.97 -3.33
N LEU A 136 -4.05 14.99 -4.64
CA LEU A 136 -4.23 16.17 -5.48
C LEU A 136 -5.59 16.25 -6.18
N ALA A 137 -6.13 15.12 -6.64
CA ALA A 137 -7.21 15.13 -7.62
C ALA A 137 -8.38 14.24 -7.27
N VAL A 138 -8.19 13.21 -6.44
CA VAL A 138 -9.21 12.20 -6.14
C VAL A 138 -9.33 11.96 -4.65
N VAL A 139 -10.46 11.44 -4.20
CA VAL A 139 -10.60 10.94 -2.83
C VAL A 139 -9.72 9.68 -2.71
N PRO A 140 -8.91 9.52 -1.64
CA PRO A 140 -8.10 8.34 -1.42
C PRO A 140 -8.92 7.04 -1.42
N GLY A 141 -8.36 5.97 -1.97
CA GLY A 141 -9.06 4.70 -2.11
C GLY A 141 -9.67 4.13 -0.82
N LEU A 142 -9.03 4.37 0.33
CA LEU A 142 -9.53 3.94 1.64
C LEU A 142 -10.77 4.71 2.12
N LEU A 143 -11.04 5.89 1.56
CA LEU A 143 -12.18 6.74 1.93
C LEU A 143 -13.29 6.79 0.88
N GLN A 144 -13.15 6.07 -0.25
CA GLN A 144 -14.13 6.06 -1.34
C GLN A 144 -15.39 5.27 -0.99
N THR A 145 -16.54 5.71 -1.47
CA THR A 145 -17.73 4.87 -1.59
C THR A 145 -17.59 3.92 -2.78
N SER A 146 -18.37 2.84 -2.82
CA SER A 146 -18.38 1.91 -3.96
C SER A 146 -18.81 2.59 -5.27
N ASP A 147 -19.81 3.47 -5.21
CA ASP A 147 -20.31 4.21 -6.37
C ASP A 147 -19.26 5.20 -6.90
N TYR A 148 -18.56 5.92 -6.01
CA TYR A 148 -17.46 6.80 -6.39
C TYR A 148 -16.31 6.01 -7.02
N ALA A 149 -15.88 4.90 -6.38
CA ALA A 149 -14.81 4.04 -6.88
C ALA A 149 -15.14 3.52 -8.29
N ARG A 150 -16.36 3.04 -8.49
CA ARG A 150 -16.85 2.56 -9.80
C ARG A 150 -16.79 3.65 -10.85
N ALA A 151 -17.33 4.82 -10.55
CA ALA A 151 -17.36 5.95 -11.47
C ALA A 151 -15.95 6.44 -11.83
N LEU A 152 -15.06 6.51 -10.84
CA LEU A 152 -13.67 6.93 -11.05
C LEU A 152 -12.90 5.91 -11.90
N MET A 153 -12.98 4.63 -11.57
CA MET A 153 -12.28 3.57 -12.32
C MET A 153 -12.77 3.48 -13.77
N ALA A 154 -14.08 3.59 -14.00
CA ALA A 154 -14.66 3.62 -15.34
C ALA A 154 -14.23 4.86 -16.15
N ALA A 155 -13.98 5.99 -15.49
CA ALA A 155 -13.49 7.19 -16.16
C ALA A 155 -11.99 7.12 -16.51
N ILE A 156 -11.19 6.50 -15.64
CA ILE A 156 -9.72 6.34 -15.84
C ILE A 156 -9.46 5.30 -16.94
N GLU A 157 -10.16 4.15 -16.91
CA GLU A 157 -9.98 3.04 -17.84
C GLU A 157 -11.32 2.66 -18.50
N PRO A 158 -11.80 3.46 -19.47
CA PRO A 158 -13.12 3.27 -20.07
C PRO A 158 -13.30 1.93 -20.80
N THR A 159 -12.21 1.26 -21.13
CA THR A 159 -12.21 -0.03 -21.82
C THR A 159 -12.28 -1.24 -20.90
N THR A 160 -12.29 -1.03 -19.58
CA THR A 160 -12.37 -2.11 -18.60
C THR A 160 -13.71 -2.84 -18.71
N PRO A 161 -13.71 -4.20 -18.90
CA PRO A 161 -14.95 -4.96 -18.92
C PRO A 161 -15.74 -4.80 -17.60
N PRO A 162 -17.09 -4.76 -17.67
CA PRO A 162 -17.92 -4.55 -16.47
C PRO A 162 -17.63 -5.51 -15.31
N GLU A 163 -17.43 -6.79 -15.61
CA GLU A 163 -17.10 -7.80 -14.58
C GLU A 163 -15.75 -7.52 -13.90
N VAL A 164 -14.75 -7.08 -14.65
CA VAL A 164 -13.43 -6.72 -14.12
C VAL A 164 -13.57 -5.47 -13.25
N LEU A 165 -14.34 -4.49 -13.68
CA LEU A 165 -14.61 -3.26 -12.93
C LEU A 165 -15.26 -3.59 -11.58
N GLU A 166 -16.30 -4.42 -11.54
CA GLU A 166 -16.96 -4.81 -10.27
C GLU A 166 -16.01 -5.57 -9.34
N ASN A 167 -15.14 -6.42 -9.87
CA ASN A 167 -14.11 -7.10 -9.07
C ASN A 167 -13.09 -6.11 -8.47
N LEU A 168 -12.69 -5.08 -9.22
CA LEU A 168 -11.79 -4.04 -8.73
C LEU A 168 -12.46 -3.18 -7.65
N VAL A 169 -13.74 -2.84 -7.82
CA VAL A 169 -14.53 -2.12 -6.81
C VAL A 169 -14.67 -2.96 -5.54
N ALA A 170 -15.04 -4.24 -5.66
CA ALA A 170 -15.16 -5.15 -4.53
C ALA A 170 -13.84 -5.26 -3.75
N ALA A 171 -12.72 -5.44 -4.47
CA ALA A 171 -11.40 -5.50 -3.85
C ALA A 171 -11.02 -4.19 -3.13
N ARG A 172 -11.42 -3.02 -3.68
CA ARG A 172 -11.23 -1.72 -3.01
C ARG A 172 -12.03 -1.61 -1.72
N MET A 173 -13.28 -2.09 -1.72
CA MET A 173 -14.10 -2.09 -0.50
C MET A 173 -13.56 -3.03 0.57
N ILE A 174 -13.06 -4.20 0.17
CA ILE A 174 -12.38 -5.13 1.10
C ILE A 174 -11.14 -4.47 1.71
N ARG A 175 -10.32 -3.79 0.91
CA ARG A 175 -9.12 -3.08 1.38
C ARG A 175 -9.41 -2.05 2.47
N GLN A 176 -10.56 -1.38 2.41
CA GLN A 176 -10.97 -0.37 3.39
C GLN A 176 -11.18 -0.94 4.81
N GLN A 177 -11.33 -2.25 4.93
CA GLN A 177 -11.48 -2.89 6.24
C GLN A 177 -10.24 -2.69 7.14
N VAL A 178 -9.08 -2.33 6.57
CA VAL A 178 -7.90 -1.95 7.35
C VAL A 178 -8.19 -0.79 8.32
N LEU A 179 -9.10 0.12 7.97
CA LEU A 179 -9.48 1.26 8.83
C LEU A 179 -10.37 0.84 10.01
N THR A 180 -11.06 -0.28 9.93
CA THR A 180 -12.02 -0.74 10.96
C THR A 180 -11.52 -1.93 11.77
N LEU A 181 -10.63 -2.73 11.19
CA LEU A 181 -10.09 -3.94 11.81
C LEU A 181 -8.72 -3.72 12.47
N SER A 182 -8.05 -2.62 12.14
CA SER A 182 -6.79 -2.24 12.75
C SER A 182 -7.05 -1.21 13.85
N ASP A 183 -7.04 -1.65 15.12
CA ASP A 183 -7.10 -0.74 16.27
C ASP A 183 -5.85 0.18 16.39
N THR A 184 -4.88 0.01 15.49
CA THR A 184 -3.55 0.64 15.59
C THR A 184 -3.18 1.51 14.40
N LEU A 185 -3.95 1.53 13.31
CA LEU A 185 -3.62 2.34 12.14
C LEU A 185 -4.05 3.80 12.35
N GLU A 186 -3.08 4.66 12.54
CA GLU A 186 -3.27 6.10 12.49
C GLU A 186 -3.23 6.57 11.02
N TYR A 187 -4.36 7.02 10.49
CA TYR A 187 -4.47 7.50 9.12
C TYR A 187 -4.65 9.02 9.07
N HIS A 188 -3.68 9.72 8.51
CA HIS A 188 -3.72 11.17 8.30
C HIS A 188 -3.68 11.47 6.80
N VAL A 189 -4.74 12.09 6.28
CA VAL A 189 -4.86 12.46 4.87
C VAL A 189 -5.02 13.97 4.71
N ILE A 190 -4.31 14.53 3.73
CA ILE A 190 -4.46 15.92 3.30
C ILE A 190 -4.97 15.89 1.87
N LEU A 191 -6.15 16.44 1.65
CA LEU A 191 -6.79 16.56 0.34
C LEU A 191 -6.55 17.96 -0.22
N SER A 192 -6.08 18.07 -1.46
CA SER A 192 -6.17 19.34 -2.16
C SER A 192 -7.64 19.78 -2.27
N GLU A 193 -7.94 21.07 -2.17
CA GLU A 193 -9.28 21.60 -2.42
C GLU A 193 -9.81 21.19 -3.81
N ALA A 194 -8.92 20.92 -4.78
CA ALA A 194 -9.29 20.41 -6.10
C ALA A 194 -10.11 19.11 -6.03
N VAL A 195 -9.84 18.25 -5.05
CA VAL A 195 -10.61 17.02 -4.81
C VAL A 195 -12.08 17.34 -4.56
N LEU A 196 -12.37 18.42 -3.81
CA LEU A 196 -13.73 18.85 -3.48
C LEU A 196 -14.42 19.58 -4.65
N ARG A 197 -13.67 20.08 -5.63
CA ARG A 197 -14.17 20.84 -6.77
C ARG A 197 -14.32 20.00 -8.05
N CYS A 198 -13.95 18.72 -8.00
CA CYS A 198 -14.05 17.79 -9.13
C CYS A 198 -15.07 16.68 -8.83
N PRO A 199 -16.39 16.88 -9.09
CA PRO A 199 -17.39 15.86 -8.79
C PRO A 199 -17.25 14.65 -9.72
N VAL A 200 -17.07 13.47 -9.12
CA VAL A 200 -16.99 12.19 -9.82
C VAL A 200 -18.33 11.48 -9.77
N GLY A 201 -18.77 10.91 -10.89
CA GLY A 201 -19.96 10.06 -10.98
C GLY A 201 -21.29 10.84 -10.95
N GLY A 202 -21.25 12.17 -11.10
CA GLY A 202 -22.41 13.04 -11.06
C GLY A 202 -22.90 13.36 -9.65
N LYS A 203 -23.91 14.23 -9.56
CA LYS A 203 -24.38 14.87 -8.31
C LYS A 203 -24.71 13.85 -7.19
N ARG A 204 -25.41 12.76 -7.51
CA ARG A 204 -25.81 11.75 -6.52
C ARG A 204 -24.63 11.01 -5.92
N VAL A 205 -23.72 10.54 -6.77
CA VAL A 205 -22.52 9.78 -6.34
C VAL A 205 -21.60 10.69 -5.53
N TRP A 206 -21.40 11.92 -6.02
CA TRP A 206 -20.57 12.90 -5.37
C TRP A 206 -21.09 13.29 -3.98
N ARG A 207 -22.41 13.48 -3.84
CA ARG A 207 -23.06 13.72 -2.54
C ARG A 207 -22.73 12.60 -1.56
N GLY A 208 -22.98 11.31 -1.92
CA GLY A 208 -22.71 10.19 -1.04
C GLY A 208 -21.22 10.06 -0.67
N GLN A 209 -20.32 10.51 -1.56
CA GLN A 209 -18.89 10.54 -1.26
C GLN A 209 -18.54 11.62 -0.22
N LEU A 210 -19.11 12.82 -0.31
CA LEU A 210 -18.90 13.88 0.67
C LEU A 210 -19.50 13.52 2.03
N GLU A 211 -20.72 12.95 2.05
CA GLU A 211 -21.34 12.39 3.26
C GLU A 211 -20.42 11.38 3.93
N ARG A 212 -19.85 10.45 3.16
CA ARG A 212 -18.88 9.46 3.66
C ARG A 212 -17.63 10.11 4.28
N LEU A 213 -17.08 11.16 3.69
CA LEU A 213 -15.94 11.89 4.26
C LEU A 213 -16.29 12.52 5.61
N VAL A 214 -17.45 13.14 5.73
CA VAL A 214 -17.93 13.75 6.99
C VAL A 214 -18.16 12.66 8.06
N GLU A 215 -18.83 11.56 7.71
CA GLU A 215 -19.13 10.46 8.64
C GLU A 215 -17.88 9.73 9.14
N THR A 216 -16.83 9.66 8.31
CA THR A 216 -15.60 8.93 8.68
C THR A 216 -14.75 9.71 9.68
N THR A 217 -14.98 11.02 9.82
CA THR A 217 -14.27 11.86 10.79
C THR A 217 -14.91 11.74 12.17
N GLY A 218 -14.25 11.06 13.05
CA GLY A 218 -14.66 10.85 14.45
C GLY A 218 -13.63 9.95 15.13
N GLU A 219 -13.57 9.93 16.44
CA GLU A 219 -12.69 9.02 17.16
C GLU A 219 -13.40 7.67 17.41
N PRO A 220 -12.85 6.52 17.00
CA PRO A 220 -11.62 6.38 16.20
C PRO A 220 -11.88 6.58 14.70
N GLY A 221 -11.02 7.35 14.02
CA GLY A 221 -11.14 7.58 12.58
C GLY A 221 -9.95 8.35 11.98
N PRO A 222 -9.91 8.51 10.66
CA PRO A 222 -8.85 9.23 9.99
C PRO A 222 -8.87 10.73 10.29
N THR A 223 -7.69 11.32 10.39
CA THR A 223 -7.53 12.78 10.39
C THR A 223 -7.59 13.28 8.95
N ILE A 224 -8.58 14.12 8.62
CA ILE A 224 -8.73 14.72 7.29
C ILE A 224 -8.46 16.22 7.36
N GLN A 225 -7.53 16.68 6.54
CA GLN A 225 -7.25 18.11 6.31
C GLN A 225 -7.46 18.46 4.85
N VAL A 226 -7.82 19.72 4.56
CA VAL A 226 -7.91 20.23 3.21
C VAL A 226 -6.83 21.28 2.98
N MET A 227 -6.10 21.15 1.90
CA MET A 227 -5.16 22.14 1.40
C MET A 227 -5.93 23.12 0.52
N PRO A 228 -6.19 24.36 0.98
CA PRO A 228 -7.01 25.32 0.23
C PRO A 228 -6.22 25.89 -0.96
N PHE A 229 -6.91 26.27 -2.03
CA PHE A 229 -6.29 26.98 -3.16
C PHE A 229 -5.57 28.26 -2.74
N GLY A 230 -6.08 28.92 -1.71
CA GLY A 230 -5.48 30.14 -1.16
C GLY A 230 -4.16 29.93 -0.41
N ALA A 231 -3.72 28.69 -0.17
CA ALA A 231 -2.44 28.40 0.47
C ALA A 231 -1.22 28.82 -0.39
N GLY A 232 -1.42 29.04 -1.69
CA GLY A 232 -0.34 29.36 -2.61
C GLY A 232 0.60 28.16 -2.90
N PRO A 233 1.85 28.41 -3.28
CA PRO A 233 2.79 27.35 -3.60
C PRO A 233 3.10 26.46 -2.39
N HIS A 234 3.04 25.15 -2.57
CA HIS A 234 3.30 24.16 -1.52
C HIS A 234 3.95 22.89 -2.10
N PRO A 235 4.68 22.09 -1.29
CA PRO A 235 5.45 20.94 -1.78
C PRO A 235 4.60 19.79 -2.36
N GLY A 236 3.29 19.80 -2.20
CA GLY A 236 2.38 18.82 -2.80
C GLY A 236 2.06 19.07 -4.28
N MET A 237 2.50 20.19 -4.88
CA MET A 237 2.23 20.49 -6.29
C MET A 237 2.94 19.54 -7.25
N GLU A 238 3.95 18.79 -6.79
CA GLU A 238 4.66 17.80 -7.61
C GLU A 238 3.90 16.48 -7.77
N GLY A 239 2.90 16.20 -6.94
CA GLY A 239 2.10 14.98 -7.04
C GLY A 239 1.62 14.44 -5.70
N ALA A 240 0.71 13.46 -5.80
CA ALA A 240 0.23 12.69 -4.68
C ALA A 240 1.31 11.71 -4.17
N PHE A 241 1.35 11.47 -2.87
CA PHE A 241 2.22 10.47 -2.27
C PHE A 241 1.66 9.95 -0.94
N THR A 242 2.11 8.76 -0.56
CA THR A 242 1.79 8.13 0.72
C THR A 242 3.07 7.76 1.46
N ILE A 243 3.06 7.84 2.78
CA ILE A 243 4.14 7.37 3.65
C ILE A 243 3.54 6.35 4.60
N LEU A 244 4.12 5.17 4.66
CA LEU A 244 3.74 4.07 5.54
C LEU A 244 4.81 3.89 6.62
N THR A 245 4.42 3.95 7.88
CA THR A 245 5.27 3.56 9.00
C THR A 245 5.04 2.08 9.29
N LEU A 246 6.10 1.30 9.13
CA LEU A 246 6.11 -0.14 9.29
C LEU A 246 7.09 -0.49 10.41
N PRO A 247 6.65 -0.68 11.66
CA PRO A 247 7.54 -0.85 12.82
C PRO A 247 8.55 -1.97 12.69
N GLU A 248 8.23 -2.96 11.83
CA GLU A 248 9.06 -4.13 11.61
C GLU A 248 10.11 -3.94 10.49
N LEU A 249 10.15 -2.78 9.85
CA LEU A 249 11.19 -2.37 8.90
C LEU A 249 12.10 -1.33 9.54
N ALA A 250 13.32 -1.23 9.02
CA ALA A 250 14.31 -0.25 9.50
C ALA A 250 13.91 1.22 9.22
N SER A 251 13.01 1.46 8.27
CA SER A 251 12.54 2.80 7.87
C SER A 251 11.11 2.76 7.36
N ASP A 252 10.48 3.94 7.37
CA ASP A 252 9.22 4.17 6.66
C ASP A 252 9.37 3.87 5.17
N VAL A 253 8.23 3.67 4.48
CA VAL A 253 8.18 3.44 3.03
C VAL A 253 7.33 4.53 2.39
N GLY A 254 7.90 5.24 1.42
CA GLY A 254 7.15 6.14 0.57
C GLY A 254 6.51 5.38 -0.61
N TYR A 255 5.35 5.84 -1.06
CA TYR A 255 4.64 5.31 -2.22
C TYR A 255 4.16 6.45 -3.10
N VAL A 256 4.48 6.36 -4.39
CA VAL A 256 4.04 7.31 -5.41
C VAL A 256 3.43 6.51 -6.56
N GLU A 257 2.20 6.84 -6.93
CA GLU A 257 1.49 6.20 -8.03
C GLU A 257 1.45 7.10 -9.26
N GLY A 258 1.60 6.50 -10.43
CA GLY A 258 1.52 7.17 -11.71
C GLY A 258 0.85 6.30 -12.78
N ILE A 259 0.74 6.84 -14.01
CA ILE A 259 0.06 6.19 -15.14
C ILE A 259 0.65 4.81 -15.47
N THR A 260 1.95 4.63 -15.29
CA THR A 260 2.65 3.38 -15.67
C THR A 260 2.84 2.41 -14.50
N GLY A 261 2.26 2.71 -13.33
CA GLY A 261 2.40 1.91 -12.11
C GLY A 261 2.84 2.74 -10.91
N ALA A 262 3.46 2.11 -9.93
CA ALA A 262 3.83 2.74 -8.69
C ALA A 262 5.31 2.53 -8.35
N ILE A 263 5.87 3.48 -7.60
CA ILE A 263 7.24 3.46 -7.09
C ILE A 263 7.18 3.41 -5.57
N TYR A 264 7.96 2.50 -4.98
CA TYR A 264 8.22 2.45 -3.55
C TYR A 264 9.55 3.14 -3.27
N LEU A 265 9.51 4.14 -2.41
CA LEU A 265 10.67 4.92 -1.98
C LEU A 265 11.14 4.34 -0.65
N GLU A 266 12.32 3.74 -0.66
CA GLU A 266 12.88 3.02 0.49
C GLU A 266 14.20 3.63 0.97
N SER A 267 14.82 4.49 0.16
CA SER A 267 16.01 5.19 0.62
C SER A 267 15.66 6.16 1.75
N GLN A 268 16.49 6.21 2.78
CA GLN A 268 16.27 7.12 3.92
C GLN A 268 16.12 8.57 3.46
N ASP A 269 16.86 8.99 2.43
CA ASP A 269 16.80 10.35 1.90
C ASP A 269 15.47 10.65 1.22
N ASP A 270 14.92 9.71 0.43
CA ASP A 270 13.64 9.90 -0.24
C ASP A 270 12.48 9.89 0.76
N VAL A 271 12.49 8.95 1.70
CA VAL A 271 11.49 8.87 2.78
C VAL A 271 11.53 10.12 3.65
N ARG A 272 12.71 10.58 4.05
CA ARG A 272 12.88 11.83 4.80
C ARG A 272 12.32 13.02 4.03
N ARG A 273 12.57 13.09 2.72
CA ARG A 273 12.04 14.15 1.84
C ARG A 273 10.51 14.16 1.84
N CYS A 274 9.88 13.00 1.68
CA CYS A 274 8.43 12.85 1.75
C CYS A 274 7.89 13.27 3.12
N THR A 275 8.54 12.83 4.21
CA THR A 275 8.15 13.16 5.58
C THR A 275 8.21 14.68 5.85
N MET A 276 9.28 15.34 5.41
CA MET A 276 9.40 16.80 5.54
C MET A 276 8.32 17.52 4.71
N ARG A 277 8.05 17.08 3.49
CA ARG A 277 6.97 17.63 2.66
C ARG A 277 5.61 17.49 3.32
N PHE A 278 5.30 16.31 3.86
CA PHE A 278 4.04 16.09 4.55
C PHE A 278 3.89 16.99 5.78
N ALA A 279 4.95 17.18 6.57
CA ALA A 279 4.95 18.08 7.72
C ALA A 279 4.64 19.53 7.31
N VAL A 280 5.25 20.03 6.22
CA VAL A 280 4.95 21.36 5.68
C VAL A 280 3.49 21.42 5.20
N LEU A 281 3.01 20.42 4.46
CA LEU A 281 1.62 20.37 3.99
C LEU A 281 0.63 20.41 5.15
N SER A 282 0.86 19.61 6.20
CA SER A 282 0.00 19.57 7.38
C SER A 282 -0.04 20.91 8.14
N SER A 283 1.08 21.64 8.16
CA SER A 283 1.15 22.94 8.83
C SER A 283 0.44 24.07 8.08
N VAL A 284 0.30 23.94 6.74
CA VAL A 284 -0.32 24.96 5.88
C VAL A 284 -1.78 24.62 5.56
N ALA A 285 -2.15 23.34 5.60
CA ALA A 285 -3.53 22.89 5.41
C ALA A 285 -4.45 23.44 6.49
N MET A 286 -5.75 23.52 6.18
CA MET A 286 -6.79 23.85 7.17
C MET A 286 -6.73 22.86 8.34
N SER A 287 -7.17 23.30 9.52
CA SER A 287 -7.35 22.39 10.66
C SER A 287 -8.35 21.27 10.31
N PRO A 288 -8.32 20.11 10.96
CA PRO A 288 -9.31 19.07 10.72
C PRO A 288 -10.76 19.57 10.84
N SER A 289 -11.07 20.37 11.88
CA SER A 289 -12.42 20.94 12.08
C SER A 289 -12.85 21.84 10.92
N THR A 290 -12.00 22.79 10.53
CA THR A 290 -12.29 23.70 9.41
C THR A 290 -12.39 22.96 8.07
N SER A 291 -11.63 21.88 7.92
CA SER A 291 -11.69 21.02 6.73
C SER A 291 -13.06 20.33 6.61
N ILE A 292 -13.59 19.81 7.71
CA ILE A 292 -14.91 19.18 7.73
C ILE A 292 -16.02 20.20 7.51
N GLU A 293 -15.88 21.41 8.03
CA GLU A 293 -16.81 22.53 7.74
C GLU A 293 -16.83 22.84 6.24
N LEU A 294 -15.67 22.88 5.57
CA LEU A 294 -15.59 23.10 4.12
C LEU A 294 -16.25 21.96 3.34
N ILE A 295 -15.98 20.69 3.71
CA ILE A 295 -16.61 19.53 3.07
C ILE A 295 -18.12 19.57 3.25
N SER A 296 -18.61 19.90 4.45
CA SER A 296 -20.05 20.04 4.76
C SER A 296 -20.70 21.17 3.98
N THR A 297 -20.03 22.31 3.83
CA THR A 297 -20.51 23.43 3.01
C THR A 297 -20.61 23.03 1.55
N THR A 298 -19.60 22.33 1.02
CA THR A 298 -19.63 21.80 -0.36
C THR A 298 -20.79 20.82 -0.56
N LEU A 299 -21.09 20.00 0.45
CA LEU A 299 -22.24 19.09 0.43
C LEU A 299 -23.58 19.84 0.38
N VAL A 300 -23.73 20.95 1.12
CA VAL A 300 -24.94 21.80 1.10
C VAL A 300 -25.11 22.50 -0.26
N GLU A 301 -24.03 22.97 -0.87
CA GLU A 301 -24.05 23.60 -2.22
C GLU A 301 -24.53 22.63 -3.32
N LEU A 302 -24.52 21.33 -3.06
CA LEU A 302 -25.07 20.32 -3.97
C LEU A 302 -26.61 20.17 -3.86
N GLN A 303 -27.27 20.83 -2.97
CA GLN A 303 -28.74 20.80 -2.89
C GLN A 303 -29.36 21.59 -4.03
#